data_62c2931b77cfeb31ee0c9aae845655b7
#
_entry.id   62c2931b77cfeb31ee0c9aae845655b7
#
_cell.length_a   1.000
_cell.length_b   1.000
_cell.length_c   1.000
_cell.angle_alpha   90.00
_cell.angle_beta   90.00
_cell.angle_gamma   90.00
#
_symmetry.space_group_name_H-M   'P 1'
#
loop_
_entity.id
_entity.type
_entity.pdbx_description
1 polymer ?
#
loop_
_entity_poly.entity_id
_entity_poly.type
_entity_poly.pdbx_seq_one_letter_code
_entity_poly.pdbx_strand_id
1 'polypeptide(L)'
;MKITNIKITAGAEKKFSVIHSGDHHMCLCDSRNDERKQELAKSRANAFSGGHPERLTEFAEEFFAYAHENGLPIMYTGDFIDFTSYANFDYAKKMFSESDAFVCAGNHEYSKYVGEAWEDEAYKADSFDEVAASFPNNNIWYDERVIGGVRFVAIDNNYYYVMPEQFERFKKACSDGLPVVLLVHNPLYSADILAQLDAEGRKPSEPPYLFGCPEEFLRELDDHRYRQQKPDQLTLDFVRFCNETPNLEAVFAGHLHETRISKLDSGIPQIVCGGGTQGEAVVYEFE
;
A
#
# COMPACT_ATOMS: atom_id res chain seq x y z
N MET A 1 5.86 3.27 19.08
CA MET A 1 5.86 2.55 17.78
C MET A 1 6.53 1.19 17.91
N LYS A 2 6.03 0.14 17.22
CA LYS A 2 6.60 -1.22 17.17
C LYS A 2 7.35 -1.40 15.84
N ILE A 3 8.67 -1.70 15.92
CA ILE A 3 9.53 -1.83 14.73
C ILE A 3 9.97 -3.28 14.57
N THR A 4 9.77 -3.80 13.35
CA THR A 4 10.36 -5.06 12.90
C THR A 4 11.58 -4.76 12.02
N ASN A 5 12.69 -5.48 12.21
CA ASN A 5 13.88 -5.32 11.39
C ASN A 5 14.05 -6.52 10.47
N ILE A 6 14.26 -6.27 9.16
CA ILE A 6 14.44 -7.28 8.13
C ILE A 6 15.69 -6.95 7.31
N LYS A 7 16.49 -7.98 6.97
CA LYS A 7 17.59 -7.84 6.03
C LYS A 7 17.17 -8.33 4.65
N ILE A 8 17.55 -7.57 3.62
CA ILE A 8 17.36 -7.92 2.22
C ILE A 8 18.73 -7.94 1.53
N THR A 9 19.12 -9.11 1.05
CA THR A 9 20.34 -9.28 0.26
C THR A 9 20.00 -9.05 -1.20
N ALA A 10 20.10 -7.81 -1.65
CA ALA A 10 19.76 -7.38 -3.00
C ALA A 10 20.97 -7.04 -3.87
N GLY A 11 22.19 -7.32 -3.41
CA GLY A 11 23.40 -6.89 -4.12
C GLY A 11 23.54 -5.38 -4.24
N ALA A 12 23.15 -4.65 -3.20
CA ALA A 12 23.24 -3.20 -3.17
C ALA A 12 24.69 -2.72 -3.32
N GLU A 13 24.90 -1.63 -4.07
CA GLU A 13 26.24 -1.04 -4.24
C GLU A 13 26.86 -0.57 -2.91
N LYS A 14 26.03 -0.18 -1.97
CA LYS A 14 26.40 0.17 -0.59
C LYS A 14 25.27 -0.17 0.34
N LYS A 15 25.60 -0.55 1.57
CA LYS A 15 24.59 -0.79 2.61
C LYS A 15 23.80 0.48 2.91
N PHE A 16 22.50 0.36 3.02
CA PHE A 16 21.60 1.43 3.42
C PHE A 16 20.37 0.84 4.12
N SER A 17 19.59 1.69 4.75
CA SER A 17 18.33 1.29 5.37
C SER A 17 17.20 2.20 4.91
N VAL A 18 15.98 1.64 4.86
CA VAL A 18 14.73 2.35 4.64
C VAL A 18 13.71 1.92 5.67
N ILE A 19 12.68 2.74 5.91
CA ILE A 19 11.56 2.38 6.77
C ILE A 19 10.27 2.29 5.95
N HIS A 20 9.44 1.29 6.25
CA HIS A 20 8.18 1.01 5.56
C HIS A 20 7.01 1.01 6.54
N SER A 21 5.92 1.67 6.17
CA SER A 21 4.61 1.56 6.78
C SER A 21 3.51 1.86 5.76
N GLY A 22 2.28 1.59 6.13
CA GLY A 22 1.04 1.89 5.40
C GLY A 22 -0.15 1.85 6.34
N ASP A 23 -1.34 2.13 5.82
CA ASP A 23 -2.63 1.92 6.49
C ASP A 23 -2.74 2.68 7.84
N HIS A 24 -2.39 3.98 7.85
CA HIS A 24 -2.62 4.84 9.01
C HIS A 24 -4.07 5.30 9.13
N HIS A 25 -4.82 5.32 8.02
CA HIS A 25 -6.24 5.66 7.96
C HIS A 25 -6.60 6.93 8.73
N MET A 26 -5.96 8.05 8.38
CA MET A 26 -6.31 9.34 8.96
C MET A 26 -7.78 9.67 8.67
N CYS A 27 -8.53 9.92 9.74
CA CYS A 27 -9.97 10.18 9.67
C CYS A 27 -10.26 11.65 10.04
N LEU A 28 -9.49 12.58 9.50
CA LEU A 28 -9.65 14.01 9.79
C LEU A 28 -10.75 14.61 8.92
N CYS A 29 -11.55 15.50 9.51
CA CYS A 29 -12.59 16.25 8.81
C CYS A 29 -12.86 17.57 9.53
N ASP A 30 -13.22 18.61 8.80
CA ASP A 30 -13.57 19.90 9.36
C ASP A 30 -14.84 20.51 8.70
N SER A 31 -15.16 21.74 9.05
CA SER A 31 -16.39 22.43 8.59
C SER A 31 -16.43 22.75 7.09
N ARG A 32 -15.36 22.51 6.33
CA ARG A 32 -15.35 22.63 4.85
C ARG A 32 -16.08 21.47 4.19
N ASN A 33 -16.23 20.35 4.89
CA ASN A 33 -16.99 19.19 4.44
C ASN A 33 -18.41 19.20 5.05
N ASP A 34 -19.33 18.48 4.40
CA ASP A 34 -20.69 18.31 4.88
C ASP A 34 -20.80 17.52 6.21
N GLU A 35 -21.96 17.60 6.88
CA GLU A 35 -22.19 16.95 8.16
C GLU A 35 -22.05 15.42 8.06
N ARG A 36 -22.48 14.82 6.95
CA ARG A 36 -22.38 13.38 6.72
C ARG A 36 -20.92 12.92 6.74
N LYS A 37 -20.01 13.68 6.11
CA LYS A 37 -18.59 13.36 6.11
C LYS A 37 -17.96 13.57 7.48
N GLN A 38 -18.40 14.57 8.24
CA GLN A 38 -17.95 14.77 9.62
C GLN A 38 -18.39 13.63 10.54
N GLU A 39 -19.60 13.08 10.37
CA GLU A 39 -20.03 11.89 11.11
C GLU A 39 -19.29 10.62 10.69
N LEU A 40 -19.03 10.45 9.38
CA LEU A 40 -18.16 9.37 8.87
C LEU A 40 -16.78 9.43 9.57
N ALA A 41 -16.14 10.59 9.62
CA ALA A 41 -14.85 10.78 10.25
C ALA A 41 -14.83 10.30 11.70
N LYS A 42 -15.81 10.70 12.50
CA LYS A 42 -15.93 10.28 13.91
C LYS A 42 -16.10 8.77 14.03
N SER A 43 -16.98 8.18 13.21
CA SER A 43 -17.23 6.74 13.21
C SER A 43 -15.99 5.93 12.85
N ARG A 44 -15.31 6.33 11.77
CA ARG A 44 -14.11 5.63 11.28
C ARG A 44 -12.93 5.78 12.25
N ALA A 45 -12.68 7.00 12.76
CA ALA A 45 -11.63 7.23 13.76
C ALA A 45 -11.81 6.35 15.00
N ASN A 46 -13.04 6.24 15.52
CA ASN A 46 -13.33 5.37 16.65
C ASN A 46 -13.12 3.88 16.31
N ALA A 47 -13.49 3.45 15.12
CA ALA A 47 -13.34 2.05 14.70
C ALA A 47 -11.86 1.65 14.61
N PHE A 48 -11.02 2.46 13.97
CA PHE A 48 -9.58 2.15 13.83
C PHE A 48 -8.78 2.30 15.13
N SER A 49 -9.18 3.20 15.99
CA SER A 49 -8.43 3.51 17.22
C SER A 49 -8.92 2.76 18.47
N GLY A 50 -9.97 1.94 18.32
CA GLY A 50 -10.62 1.31 19.48
C GLY A 50 -11.22 2.32 20.48
N GLY A 51 -11.72 3.45 19.96
CA GLY A 51 -12.32 4.53 20.77
C GLY A 51 -11.33 5.59 21.26
N HIS A 52 -10.10 5.61 20.74
CA HIS A 52 -9.04 6.56 21.05
C HIS A 52 -8.54 7.29 19.79
N PRO A 53 -9.38 8.14 19.14
CA PRO A 53 -9.09 8.72 17.81
C PRO A 53 -7.78 9.52 17.74
N GLU A 54 -7.31 10.08 18.86
CA GLU A 54 -6.03 10.77 18.96
C GLU A 54 -4.84 9.88 18.61
N ARG A 55 -4.92 8.58 18.83
CA ARG A 55 -3.84 7.62 18.54
C ARG A 55 -3.47 7.52 17.08
N LEU A 56 -4.42 7.73 16.16
CA LEU A 56 -4.12 7.68 14.73
C LEU A 56 -3.11 8.76 14.35
N THR A 57 -3.32 9.98 14.84
CA THR A 57 -2.40 11.10 14.62
C THR A 57 -1.07 10.86 15.35
N GLU A 58 -1.11 10.39 16.62
CA GLU A 58 0.09 10.08 17.40
C GLU A 58 0.98 9.06 16.69
N PHE A 59 0.41 7.95 16.17
CA PHE A 59 1.19 6.93 15.48
C PHE A 59 1.78 7.44 14.15
N ALA A 60 1.03 8.23 13.40
CA ALA A 60 1.56 8.86 12.19
C ALA A 60 2.74 9.79 12.53
N GLU A 61 2.57 10.68 13.52
CA GLU A 61 3.62 11.61 13.93
C GLU A 61 4.87 10.87 14.48
N GLU A 62 4.68 9.82 15.29
CA GLU A 62 5.79 8.97 15.77
C GLU A 62 6.55 8.30 14.61
N PHE A 63 5.83 7.81 13.59
CA PHE A 63 6.45 7.17 12.44
C PHE A 63 7.33 8.14 11.64
N PHE A 64 6.78 9.31 11.29
CA PHE A 64 7.54 10.31 10.53
C PHE A 64 8.70 10.91 11.34
N ALA A 65 8.50 11.15 12.65
CA ALA A 65 9.56 11.62 13.54
C ALA A 65 10.70 10.59 13.62
N TYR A 66 10.38 9.31 13.81
CA TYR A 66 11.38 8.24 13.85
C TYR A 66 12.16 8.14 12.54
N ALA A 67 11.51 8.22 11.39
CA ALA A 67 12.17 8.20 10.10
C ALA A 67 13.14 9.38 9.97
N HIS A 68 12.71 10.57 10.33
CA HIS A 68 13.52 11.80 10.28
C HIS A 68 14.73 11.73 11.23
N GLU A 69 14.52 11.36 12.49
CA GLU A 69 15.58 11.27 13.52
C GLU A 69 16.66 10.25 13.17
N ASN A 70 16.30 9.17 12.45
CA ASN A 70 17.22 8.13 12.04
C ASN A 70 17.73 8.29 10.59
N GLY A 71 17.32 9.35 9.88
CA GLY A 71 17.71 9.61 8.49
C GLY A 71 17.29 8.49 7.52
N LEU A 72 16.11 7.89 7.74
CA LEU A 72 15.59 6.78 6.95
C LEU A 72 14.65 7.29 5.85
N PRO A 73 14.93 7.03 4.56
CA PRO A 73 13.93 7.19 3.51
C PRO A 73 12.69 6.34 3.81
N ILE A 74 11.51 6.92 3.58
CA ILE A 74 10.23 6.26 3.84
C ILE A 74 9.75 5.56 2.57
N MET A 75 9.41 4.27 2.67
CA MET A 75 8.63 3.51 1.70
C MET A 75 7.20 3.42 2.23
N TYR A 76 6.24 4.08 1.56
CA TYR A 76 4.88 4.17 2.05
C TYR A 76 3.90 3.49 1.10
N THR A 77 3.15 2.49 1.59
CA THR A 77 2.31 1.62 0.75
C THR A 77 0.82 1.94 0.82
N GLY A 78 0.48 3.21 1.00
CA GLY A 78 -0.88 3.71 0.84
C GLY A 78 -1.77 3.64 2.09
N ASP A 79 -3.02 4.04 1.90
CA ASP A 79 -4.03 4.18 2.94
C ASP A 79 -3.56 5.07 4.11
N PHE A 80 -2.90 6.19 3.76
CA PHE A 80 -2.58 7.21 4.75
C PHE A 80 -3.84 7.93 5.22
N ILE A 81 -4.75 8.26 4.30
CA ILE A 81 -6.08 8.79 4.60
C ILE A 81 -7.15 7.71 4.44
N ASP A 82 -8.20 7.76 5.22
CA ASP A 82 -9.30 6.78 5.16
C ASP A 82 -10.39 7.17 4.14
N PHE A 83 -10.49 8.44 3.81
CA PHE A 83 -11.41 8.99 2.81
C PHE A 83 -10.99 10.40 2.42
N THR A 84 -11.48 10.85 1.26
CA THR A 84 -11.22 12.21 0.78
C THR A 84 -11.91 13.25 1.66
N SER A 85 -11.13 14.14 2.27
CA SER A 85 -11.61 15.33 2.97
C SER A 85 -10.54 16.43 2.92
N TYR A 86 -10.94 17.68 3.06
CA TYR A 86 -10.00 18.79 3.06
C TYR A 86 -8.96 18.67 4.18
N ALA A 87 -9.37 18.28 5.38
CA ALA A 87 -8.46 18.12 6.51
C ALA A 87 -7.48 16.95 6.33
N ASN A 88 -7.93 15.83 5.74
CA ASN A 88 -7.05 14.71 5.39
C ASN A 88 -6.02 15.12 4.33
N PHE A 89 -6.44 15.81 3.28
CA PHE A 89 -5.53 16.29 2.23
C PHE A 89 -4.49 17.28 2.77
N ASP A 90 -4.91 18.24 3.61
CA ASP A 90 -3.99 19.19 4.23
C ASP A 90 -2.97 18.47 5.13
N TYR A 91 -3.42 17.48 5.90
CA TYR A 91 -2.55 16.72 6.80
C TYR A 91 -1.57 15.83 6.04
N ALA A 92 -2.05 15.10 5.03
CA ALA A 92 -1.19 14.30 4.15
C ALA A 92 -0.13 15.17 3.48
N LYS A 93 -0.54 16.29 2.88
CA LYS A 93 0.37 17.23 2.24
C LYS A 93 1.44 17.74 3.20
N LYS A 94 1.08 18.07 4.44
CA LYS A 94 2.02 18.51 5.47
C LYS A 94 3.05 17.40 5.74
N MET A 95 2.60 16.18 6.09
CA MET A 95 3.48 15.08 6.50
C MET A 95 4.43 14.67 5.38
N PHE A 96 3.92 14.55 4.15
CA PHE A 96 4.72 14.11 3.00
C PHE A 96 5.61 15.20 2.41
N SER A 97 5.27 16.49 2.54
CA SER A 97 6.15 17.57 2.08
C SER A 97 7.39 17.77 2.97
N GLU A 98 7.32 17.35 4.23
CA GLU A 98 8.38 17.47 5.23
C GLU A 98 9.24 16.21 5.34
N SER A 99 8.99 15.19 4.50
CA SER A 99 9.63 13.87 4.57
C SER A 99 10.30 13.45 3.26
N ASP A 100 11.31 12.56 3.35
CA ASP A 100 11.86 11.83 2.20
C ASP A 100 11.04 10.55 1.97
N ALA A 101 9.80 10.71 1.53
CA ALA A 101 8.89 9.60 1.29
C ALA A 101 8.78 9.24 -0.19
N PHE A 102 8.74 7.93 -0.46
CA PHE A 102 8.42 7.32 -1.73
C PHE A 102 7.09 6.56 -1.57
N VAL A 103 6.05 6.98 -2.28
CA VAL A 103 4.65 6.64 -1.98
C VAL A 103 4.00 5.89 -3.12
N CYS A 104 3.33 4.80 -2.77
CA CYS A 104 2.27 4.16 -3.57
C CYS A 104 0.93 4.52 -2.92
N ALA A 105 -0.08 4.95 -3.68
CA ALA A 105 -1.40 5.21 -3.13
C ALA A 105 -2.12 3.92 -2.72
N GLY A 106 -2.97 3.98 -1.69
CA GLY A 106 -3.92 2.93 -1.34
C GLY A 106 -5.33 3.20 -1.88
N ASN A 107 -6.25 2.29 -1.67
CA ASN A 107 -7.61 2.43 -2.18
C ASN A 107 -8.44 3.47 -1.40
N HIS A 108 -8.11 3.68 -0.14
CA HIS A 108 -8.79 4.67 0.70
C HIS A 108 -8.44 6.12 0.32
N GLU A 109 -7.27 6.37 -0.28
CA GLU A 109 -6.94 7.69 -0.84
C GLU A 109 -8.00 8.20 -1.81
N TYR A 110 -8.65 7.31 -2.57
CA TYR A 110 -9.66 7.66 -3.56
C TYR A 110 -11.10 7.59 -3.03
N SER A 111 -11.31 7.05 -1.83
CA SER A 111 -12.64 6.85 -1.27
C SER A 111 -13.32 8.15 -0.88
N LYS A 112 -14.45 8.47 -1.51
CA LYS A 112 -15.28 9.64 -1.12
C LYS A 112 -16.08 9.36 0.14
N TYR A 113 -16.72 8.20 0.19
CA TYR A 113 -17.41 7.63 1.35
C TYR A 113 -17.16 6.13 1.36
N VAL A 114 -16.55 5.64 2.43
CA VAL A 114 -16.14 4.24 2.54
C VAL A 114 -17.33 3.28 2.37
N GLY A 115 -17.20 2.35 1.43
CA GLY A 115 -18.19 1.29 1.19
C GLY A 115 -19.43 1.68 0.37
N GLU A 116 -19.47 2.87 -0.25
CA GLU A 116 -20.66 3.35 -0.97
C GLU A 116 -20.61 3.20 -2.48
N ALA A 117 -19.44 3.16 -3.06
CA ALA A 117 -19.30 3.19 -4.50
C ALA A 117 -18.79 1.87 -5.06
N TRP A 118 -19.11 1.66 -6.34
CA TRP A 118 -18.40 0.72 -7.16
C TRP A 118 -17.00 1.31 -7.41
N GLU A 119 -16.01 0.73 -6.79
CA GLU A 119 -14.63 1.18 -6.84
C GLU A 119 -14.01 0.70 -8.15
N ASP A 120 -13.99 1.57 -9.15
CA ASP A 120 -13.44 1.35 -10.48
C ASP A 120 -12.55 2.52 -10.93
N GLU A 121 -12.05 2.45 -12.16
CA GLU A 121 -11.18 3.48 -12.74
C GLU A 121 -11.86 4.86 -12.78
N ALA A 122 -13.14 4.92 -13.12
CA ALA A 122 -13.87 6.18 -13.18
C ALA A 122 -14.03 6.81 -11.79
N TYR A 123 -14.29 5.98 -10.78
CA TYR A 123 -14.35 6.44 -9.39
C TYR A 123 -13.00 6.97 -8.89
N LYS A 124 -11.90 6.27 -9.24
CA LYS A 124 -10.54 6.72 -8.94
C LYS A 124 -10.23 8.08 -9.60
N ALA A 125 -10.58 8.22 -10.87
CA ALA A 125 -10.33 9.44 -11.65
C ALA A 125 -11.02 10.69 -11.05
N ASP A 126 -12.16 10.53 -10.40
CA ASP A 126 -12.93 11.62 -9.80
C ASP A 126 -12.21 12.40 -8.68
N SER A 127 -11.23 11.78 -8.01
CA SER A 127 -10.46 12.40 -6.90
C SER A 127 -8.96 12.39 -7.14
N PHE A 128 -8.50 11.88 -8.28
CA PHE A 128 -7.08 11.64 -8.54
C PHE A 128 -6.21 12.89 -8.39
N ASP A 129 -6.66 14.02 -8.92
CA ASP A 129 -5.86 15.26 -8.91
C ASP A 129 -5.67 15.81 -7.49
N GLU A 130 -6.73 15.80 -6.65
CA GLU A 130 -6.64 16.23 -5.26
C GLU A 130 -5.77 15.27 -4.44
N VAL A 131 -5.93 13.96 -4.67
CA VAL A 131 -5.10 12.94 -4.02
C VAL A 131 -3.63 13.11 -4.40
N ALA A 132 -3.33 13.23 -5.70
CA ALA A 132 -1.95 13.42 -6.16
C ALA A 132 -1.31 14.70 -5.58
N ALA A 133 -2.08 15.78 -5.46
CA ALA A 133 -1.61 17.03 -4.85
C ALA A 133 -1.31 16.90 -3.34
N SER A 134 -1.83 15.86 -2.68
CA SER A 134 -1.61 15.59 -1.26
C SER A 134 -0.32 14.82 -0.98
N PHE A 135 0.32 14.24 -2.00
CA PHE A 135 1.58 13.53 -1.93
C PHE A 135 2.67 14.21 -2.77
N PRO A 136 3.13 15.39 -2.37
CA PRO A 136 4.09 16.17 -3.16
C PRO A 136 5.39 15.38 -3.37
N ASN A 137 6.04 15.62 -4.50
CA ASN A 137 7.27 14.93 -4.92
C ASN A 137 7.11 13.43 -5.24
N ASN A 138 5.88 12.91 -5.33
CA ASN A 138 5.59 11.54 -5.71
C ASN A 138 4.61 11.50 -6.89
N ASN A 139 4.81 10.59 -7.81
CA ASN A 139 3.81 10.22 -8.78
C ASN A 139 3.08 8.95 -8.28
N ILE A 140 1.96 9.14 -7.60
CA ILE A 140 1.23 8.07 -6.93
C ILE A 140 0.66 7.01 -7.89
N TRP A 141 0.62 7.30 -9.19
CA TRP A 141 0.18 6.34 -10.20
C TRP A 141 1.29 5.36 -10.62
N TYR A 142 2.53 5.89 -10.83
CA TYR A 142 3.73 5.13 -11.14
C TYR A 142 4.96 6.00 -10.91
N ASP A 143 5.88 5.55 -10.07
CA ASP A 143 7.11 6.27 -9.79
C ASP A 143 8.31 5.33 -9.66
N GLU A 144 9.53 5.86 -9.86
CA GLU A 144 10.79 5.13 -9.71
C GLU A 144 11.80 5.96 -8.91
N ARG A 145 12.52 5.29 -8.00
CA ARG A 145 13.61 5.90 -7.24
C ARG A 145 14.76 4.90 -7.07
N VAL A 146 16.01 5.35 -7.23
CA VAL A 146 17.19 4.51 -6.97
C VAL A 146 17.87 4.96 -5.69
N ILE A 147 18.08 4.03 -4.77
CA ILE A 147 18.77 4.25 -3.50
C ILE A 147 19.81 3.14 -3.33
N GLY A 148 21.10 3.50 -3.16
CA GLY A 148 22.17 2.53 -2.92
C GLY A 148 22.37 1.48 -4.02
N GLY A 149 21.96 1.77 -5.26
CA GLY A 149 22.03 0.84 -6.39
C GLY A 149 20.80 -0.07 -6.52
N VAL A 150 19.80 0.06 -5.63
CA VAL A 150 18.53 -0.67 -5.70
C VAL A 150 17.44 0.26 -6.23
N ARG A 151 16.68 -0.21 -7.23
CA ARG A 151 15.53 0.51 -7.78
C ARG A 151 14.26 0.17 -7.02
N PHE A 152 13.61 1.18 -6.48
CA PHE A 152 12.27 1.10 -5.93
C PHE A 152 11.27 1.56 -6.99
N VAL A 153 10.22 0.77 -7.23
CA VAL A 153 9.15 1.08 -8.19
C VAL A 153 7.83 1.08 -7.45
N ALA A 154 7.12 2.20 -7.44
CA ALA A 154 5.77 2.30 -6.87
C ALA A 154 4.73 2.23 -7.98
N ILE A 155 3.73 1.37 -7.82
CA ILE A 155 2.64 1.16 -8.80
C ILE A 155 1.30 1.19 -8.07
N ASP A 156 0.41 2.08 -8.50
CA ASP A 156 -0.99 2.05 -8.06
C ASP A 156 -1.68 0.80 -8.64
N ASN A 157 -1.90 -0.20 -7.80
CA ASN A 157 -2.63 -1.43 -8.12
C ASN A 157 -4.00 -1.49 -7.43
N ASN A 158 -4.52 -0.33 -7.01
CA ASN A 158 -5.79 -0.26 -6.29
C ASN A 158 -6.96 -0.70 -7.16
N TYR A 159 -7.98 -1.22 -6.46
CA TYR A 159 -9.15 -1.85 -7.05
C TYR A 159 -8.80 -3.09 -7.90
N TYR A 160 -7.64 -3.71 -7.59
CA TYR A 160 -7.17 -5.00 -8.13
C TYR A 160 -6.90 -4.99 -9.65
N TYR A 161 -6.51 -3.85 -10.21
CA TYR A 161 -6.06 -3.75 -11.59
C TYR A 161 -4.80 -2.90 -11.72
N VAL A 162 -4.07 -3.09 -12.83
CA VAL A 162 -3.00 -2.21 -13.30
C VAL A 162 -3.29 -1.77 -14.72
N MET A 163 -2.78 -0.60 -15.12
CA MET A 163 -2.91 -0.14 -16.49
C MET A 163 -1.81 -0.75 -17.36
N PRO A 164 -2.07 -0.99 -18.68
CA PRO A 164 -1.06 -1.50 -19.59
C PRO A 164 0.23 -0.66 -19.58
N GLU A 165 0.11 0.65 -19.51
CA GLU A 165 1.27 1.55 -19.48
C GLU A 165 2.11 1.39 -18.21
N GLN A 166 1.48 1.20 -17.03
CA GLN A 166 2.21 0.91 -15.77
C GLN A 166 3.01 -0.38 -15.92
N PHE A 167 2.40 -1.42 -16.49
CA PHE A 167 3.07 -2.70 -16.68
C PHE A 167 4.23 -2.62 -17.68
N GLU A 168 4.08 -1.92 -18.80
CA GLU A 168 5.18 -1.71 -19.75
C GLU A 168 6.34 -0.91 -19.14
N ARG A 169 6.05 0.11 -18.34
CA ARG A 169 7.06 0.87 -17.60
C ARG A 169 7.78 -0.01 -16.58
N PHE A 170 7.05 -0.86 -15.86
CA PHE A 170 7.65 -1.81 -14.91
C PHE A 170 8.57 -2.82 -15.58
N LYS A 171 8.15 -3.43 -16.70
CA LYS A 171 9.02 -4.30 -17.51
C LYS A 171 10.32 -3.60 -17.91
N LYS A 172 10.21 -2.34 -18.35
CA LYS A 172 11.38 -1.53 -18.70
C LYS A 172 12.26 -1.27 -17.47
N ALA A 173 11.69 -0.96 -16.31
CA ALA A 173 12.43 -0.76 -15.07
C ALA A 173 13.22 -2.00 -14.64
N CYS A 174 12.69 -3.20 -14.94
CA CYS A 174 13.36 -4.47 -14.65
C CYS A 174 14.41 -4.89 -15.69
N SER A 175 14.55 -4.18 -16.82
CA SER A 175 15.32 -4.66 -17.98
C SER A 175 16.82 -4.34 -17.95
N ASP A 176 17.27 -3.43 -17.09
CA ASP A 176 18.67 -3.00 -17.03
C ASP A 176 19.54 -3.75 -16.01
N GLY A 177 18.94 -4.71 -15.30
CA GLY A 177 19.63 -5.60 -14.37
C GLY A 177 19.89 -5.01 -12.97
N LEU A 178 19.47 -3.78 -12.68
CA LEU A 178 19.47 -3.30 -11.30
C LEU A 178 18.52 -4.14 -10.43
N PRO A 179 18.87 -4.43 -9.17
CA PRO A 179 17.93 -5.05 -8.24
C PRO A 179 16.70 -4.14 -8.05
N VAL A 180 15.53 -4.73 -8.03
CA VAL A 180 14.25 -4.02 -7.98
C VAL A 180 13.47 -4.39 -6.72
N VAL A 181 12.87 -3.41 -6.06
CA VAL A 181 11.86 -3.57 -5.02
C VAL A 181 10.57 -2.95 -5.53
N LEU A 182 9.50 -3.74 -5.56
CA LEU A 182 8.18 -3.28 -5.97
C LEU A 182 7.38 -2.80 -4.75
N LEU A 183 6.82 -1.60 -4.82
CA LEU A 183 5.85 -1.07 -3.86
C LEU A 183 4.46 -1.11 -4.51
N VAL A 184 3.52 -1.75 -3.85
CA VAL A 184 2.11 -1.82 -4.21
C VAL A 184 1.26 -1.68 -2.95
N HIS A 185 0.00 -1.28 -3.08
CA HIS A 185 -0.88 -1.30 -1.92
C HIS A 185 -1.46 -2.69 -1.67
N ASN A 186 -2.17 -3.25 -2.66
CA ASN A 186 -2.73 -4.60 -2.54
C ASN A 186 -1.62 -5.65 -2.70
N PRO A 187 -1.41 -6.55 -1.71
CA PRO A 187 -0.41 -7.61 -1.80
C PRO A 187 -0.67 -8.51 -3.01
N LEU A 188 0.40 -8.94 -3.67
CA LEU A 188 0.29 -9.90 -4.77
C LEU A 188 -0.14 -11.26 -4.23
N TYR A 189 -1.01 -11.93 -4.98
CA TYR A 189 -1.35 -13.32 -4.69
C TYR A 189 -0.11 -14.21 -4.74
N SER A 190 0.00 -15.09 -3.75
CA SER A 190 0.82 -16.31 -3.77
C SER A 190 0.14 -17.38 -2.92
N ALA A 191 0.49 -18.63 -3.15
CA ALA A 191 -0.02 -19.75 -2.35
C ALA A 191 0.37 -19.60 -0.87
N ASP A 192 1.53 -19.01 -0.59
CA ASP A 192 2.05 -18.82 0.76
C ASP A 192 1.18 -17.82 1.58
N ILE A 193 0.92 -16.62 1.06
CA ILE A 193 0.12 -15.62 1.79
C ILE A 193 -1.33 -16.08 1.95
N LEU A 194 -1.91 -16.72 0.93
CA LEU A 194 -3.27 -17.27 1.03
C LEU A 194 -3.36 -18.34 2.10
N ALA A 195 -2.39 -19.26 2.16
CA ALA A 195 -2.35 -20.30 3.18
C ALA A 195 -2.20 -19.73 4.60
N GLN A 196 -1.46 -18.63 4.77
CA GLN A 196 -1.36 -17.94 6.06
C GLN A 196 -2.71 -17.36 6.48
N LEU A 197 -3.43 -16.67 5.57
CA LEU A 197 -4.76 -16.13 5.84
C LEU A 197 -5.78 -17.23 6.20
N ASP A 198 -5.75 -18.34 5.48
CA ASP A 198 -6.62 -19.50 5.74
C ASP A 198 -6.31 -20.17 7.09
N ALA A 199 -5.03 -20.25 7.46
CA ALA A 199 -4.62 -20.80 8.76
C ALA A 199 -5.06 -19.93 9.94
N GLU A 200 -5.28 -18.62 9.73
CA GLU A 200 -5.83 -17.69 10.72
C GLU A 200 -7.36 -17.68 10.76
N GLY A 201 -8.00 -18.48 9.90
CA GLY A 201 -9.45 -18.70 9.95
C GLY A 201 -10.25 -17.92 8.90
N ARG A 202 -9.62 -17.34 7.87
CA ARG A 202 -10.34 -16.78 6.73
C ARG A 202 -11.23 -17.84 6.11
N LYS A 203 -12.48 -17.52 5.88
CA LYS A 203 -13.44 -18.42 5.21
C LYS A 203 -13.41 -18.20 3.70
N PRO A 204 -13.76 -19.22 2.87
CA PRO A 204 -13.87 -19.07 1.43
C PRO A 204 -14.84 -17.95 0.98
N SER A 205 -15.84 -17.62 1.81
CA SER A 205 -16.78 -16.52 1.58
C SER A 205 -16.25 -15.13 2.01
N GLU A 206 -15.05 -15.07 2.56
CA GLU A 206 -14.38 -13.83 2.94
C GLU A 206 -13.29 -13.50 1.91
N PRO A 207 -13.24 -12.26 1.39
CA PRO A 207 -12.28 -11.89 0.36
C PRO A 207 -10.83 -11.99 0.89
N PRO A 208 -9.90 -12.53 0.09
CA PRO A 208 -8.50 -12.62 0.48
C PRO A 208 -7.77 -11.27 0.39
N TYR A 209 -8.35 -10.29 -0.33
CA TYR A 209 -7.76 -8.98 -0.58
C TYR A 209 -6.36 -9.04 -1.22
N LEU A 210 -6.14 -10.00 -2.15
CA LEU A 210 -4.90 -10.23 -2.85
C LEU A 210 -5.02 -9.88 -4.33
N PHE A 211 -4.08 -9.11 -4.84
CA PHE A 211 -4.00 -8.73 -6.25
C PHE A 211 -3.63 -9.93 -7.12
N GLY A 212 -4.47 -10.24 -8.12
CA GLY A 212 -4.27 -11.36 -9.01
C GLY A 212 -4.60 -12.74 -8.40
N CYS A 213 -5.45 -12.75 -7.35
CA CYS A 213 -5.94 -14.01 -6.77
C CYS A 213 -6.71 -14.82 -7.82
N PRO A 214 -6.40 -16.13 -8.03
CA PRO A 214 -7.10 -16.95 -8.99
C PRO A 214 -8.61 -17.06 -8.69
N GLU A 215 -9.42 -17.05 -9.75
CA GLU A 215 -10.88 -17.03 -9.67
C GLU A 215 -11.47 -18.17 -8.81
N GLU A 216 -10.81 -19.31 -8.76
CA GLU A 216 -11.23 -20.47 -7.98
C GLU A 216 -11.32 -20.20 -6.47
N PHE A 217 -10.51 -19.27 -5.94
CA PHE A 217 -10.54 -18.85 -4.53
C PHE A 217 -11.54 -17.73 -4.24
N LEU A 218 -12.18 -17.19 -5.28
CA LEU A 218 -13.12 -16.08 -5.18
C LEU A 218 -14.60 -16.51 -5.35
N ARG A 219 -14.85 -17.79 -5.70
CA ARG A 219 -16.19 -18.27 -6.12
C ARG A 219 -17.27 -18.21 -5.04
N GLU A 220 -16.88 -18.20 -3.78
CA GLU A 220 -17.83 -18.15 -2.65
C GLU A 220 -18.06 -16.72 -2.15
N LEU A 221 -17.40 -15.72 -2.74
CA LEU A 221 -17.61 -14.33 -2.40
C LEU A 221 -19.01 -13.86 -2.86
N ASP A 222 -19.55 -12.84 -2.21
CA ASP A 222 -20.69 -12.11 -2.75
C ASP A 222 -20.37 -11.47 -4.11
N ASP A 223 -21.41 -11.16 -4.88
CA ASP A 223 -21.29 -10.68 -6.26
C ASP A 223 -20.43 -9.39 -6.37
N HIS A 224 -20.54 -8.50 -5.38
CA HIS A 224 -19.76 -7.26 -5.34
C HIS A 224 -18.25 -7.54 -5.15
N ARG A 225 -17.89 -8.33 -4.14
CA ARG A 225 -16.49 -8.66 -3.84
C ARG A 225 -15.86 -9.54 -4.90
N TYR A 226 -16.62 -10.46 -5.46
CA TYR A 226 -16.15 -11.27 -6.58
C TYR A 226 -15.78 -10.41 -7.78
N ARG A 227 -16.66 -9.49 -8.21
CA ARG A 227 -16.38 -8.62 -9.37
C ARG A 227 -15.22 -7.66 -9.12
N GLN A 228 -15.08 -7.17 -7.91
CA GLN A 228 -14.00 -6.27 -7.51
C GLN A 228 -12.63 -6.96 -7.58
N GLN A 229 -12.53 -8.22 -7.11
CA GLN A 229 -11.24 -8.91 -6.98
C GLN A 229 -10.93 -9.88 -8.11
N LYS A 230 -11.91 -10.18 -8.98
CA LYS A 230 -11.69 -11.05 -10.13
C LYS A 230 -10.62 -10.48 -11.04
N PRO A 231 -9.46 -11.16 -11.20
CA PRO A 231 -8.39 -10.65 -12.04
C PRO A 231 -8.76 -10.70 -13.52
N ASP A 232 -8.35 -9.71 -14.27
CA ASP A 232 -8.26 -9.77 -15.71
C ASP A 232 -6.95 -10.44 -16.16
N GLN A 233 -6.79 -10.63 -17.47
CA GLN A 233 -5.58 -11.25 -18.01
C GLN A 233 -4.32 -10.41 -17.75
N LEU A 234 -4.43 -9.08 -17.79
CA LEU A 234 -3.31 -8.17 -17.56
C LEU A 234 -2.80 -8.29 -16.10
N THR A 235 -3.72 -8.36 -15.15
CA THR A 235 -3.43 -8.59 -13.74
C THR A 235 -2.70 -9.91 -13.50
N LEU A 236 -3.18 -10.99 -14.12
CA LEU A 236 -2.51 -12.30 -14.04
C LEU A 236 -1.12 -12.30 -14.68
N ASP A 237 -0.98 -11.63 -15.83
CA ASP A 237 0.31 -11.48 -16.52
C ASP A 237 1.30 -10.65 -15.69
N PHE A 238 0.83 -9.63 -14.97
CA PHE A 238 1.65 -8.85 -14.06
C PHE A 238 2.19 -9.69 -12.90
N VAL A 239 1.32 -10.47 -12.21
CA VAL A 239 1.74 -11.35 -11.10
C VAL A 239 2.72 -12.42 -11.61
N ARG A 240 2.45 -13.01 -12.79
CA ARG A 240 3.38 -13.96 -13.41
C ARG A 240 4.73 -13.31 -13.70
N PHE A 241 4.75 -12.10 -14.29
CA PHE A 241 5.98 -11.36 -14.56
C PHE A 241 6.78 -11.10 -13.28
N CYS A 242 6.12 -10.73 -12.18
CA CYS A 242 6.80 -10.56 -10.89
C CYS A 242 7.49 -11.86 -10.44
N ASN A 243 6.84 -13.01 -10.63
CA ASN A 243 7.43 -14.32 -10.29
C ASN A 243 8.59 -14.73 -11.22
N GLU A 244 8.61 -14.28 -12.45
CA GLU A 244 9.61 -14.66 -13.46
C GLU A 244 10.78 -13.66 -13.56
N THR A 245 10.67 -12.49 -12.93
CA THR A 245 11.67 -11.42 -13.01
C THR A 245 12.86 -11.70 -12.10
N PRO A 246 14.07 -11.95 -12.67
CA PRO A 246 15.21 -12.48 -11.93
C PRO A 246 15.86 -11.45 -10.98
N ASN A 247 15.61 -10.16 -11.18
CA ASN A 247 16.15 -9.06 -10.37
C ASN A 247 15.09 -8.38 -9.50
N LEU A 248 13.89 -8.98 -9.36
CA LEU A 248 12.93 -8.56 -8.34
C LEU A 248 13.33 -9.17 -6.99
N GLU A 249 13.76 -8.33 -6.06
CA GLU A 249 14.34 -8.75 -4.77
C GLU A 249 13.31 -8.77 -3.63
N ALA A 250 12.28 -7.92 -3.71
CA ALA A 250 11.21 -7.89 -2.73
C ALA A 250 9.95 -7.20 -3.26
N VAL A 251 8.81 -7.50 -2.62
CA VAL A 251 7.55 -6.76 -2.77
C VAL A 251 7.17 -6.19 -1.41
N PHE A 252 6.92 -4.88 -1.35
CA PHE A 252 6.39 -4.18 -0.18
C PHE A 252 4.94 -3.84 -0.42
N ALA A 253 4.08 -4.17 0.54
CA ALA A 253 2.64 -3.98 0.41
C ALA A 253 2.00 -3.48 1.73
N GLY A 254 0.75 -3.01 1.64
CA GLY A 254 -0.12 -2.60 2.74
C GLY A 254 -1.42 -3.42 2.77
N HIS A 255 -2.55 -2.74 2.97
CA HIS A 255 -3.92 -3.22 2.78
C HIS A 255 -4.48 -4.22 3.80
N LEU A 256 -3.66 -5.10 4.36
CA LEU A 256 -4.13 -6.14 5.31
C LEU A 256 -4.17 -5.66 6.77
N HIS A 257 -3.85 -4.41 7.03
CA HIS A 257 -3.85 -3.76 8.37
C HIS A 257 -3.01 -4.51 9.43
N GLU A 258 -1.96 -5.19 9.00
CA GLU A 258 -1.06 -5.95 9.85
C GLU A 258 0.34 -6.03 9.24
N THR A 259 1.33 -6.45 10.01
CA THR A 259 2.65 -6.78 9.50
C THR A 259 2.74 -8.29 9.25
N ARG A 260 2.94 -8.68 7.98
CA ARG A 260 3.00 -10.07 7.53
C ARG A 260 4.20 -10.29 6.62
N ILE A 261 4.95 -11.35 6.88
CA ILE A 261 6.07 -11.79 6.04
C ILE A 261 5.62 -13.03 5.27
N SER A 262 5.62 -12.93 3.96
CA SER A 262 5.29 -13.99 3.02
C SER A 262 6.30 -14.02 1.88
N LYS A 263 6.07 -14.87 0.90
CA LYS A 263 6.87 -14.96 -0.33
C LYS A 263 5.97 -15.20 -1.53
N LEU A 264 6.38 -14.69 -2.68
CA LEU A 264 5.79 -15.07 -3.96
C LEU A 264 6.06 -16.55 -4.25
N ASP A 265 5.37 -17.14 -5.22
CA ASP A 265 5.55 -18.56 -5.57
C ASP A 265 6.98 -18.84 -6.11
N SER A 266 7.66 -17.82 -6.64
CA SER A 266 9.10 -17.87 -7.00
C SER A 266 10.05 -17.87 -5.80
N GLY A 267 9.57 -17.61 -4.59
CA GLY A 267 10.38 -17.48 -3.38
C GLY A 267 10.82 -16.05 -3.04
N ILE A 268 10.51 -15.06 -3.88
CA ILE A 268 10.79 -13.63 -3.64
C ILE A 268 10.02 -13.18 -2.38
N PRO A 269 10.68 -12.54 -1.40
CA PRO A 269 10.00 -12.08 -0.19
C PRO A 269 8.95 -11.01 -0.51
N GLN A 270 7.77 -11.17 0.07
CA GLN A 270 6.70 -10.18 0.09
C GLN A 270 6.40 -9.80 1.53
N ILE A 271 6.53 -8.52 1.84
CA ILE A 271 6.31 -8.01 3.18
C ILE A 271 5.16 -7.01 3.16
N VAL A 272 4.09 -7.36 3.83
CA VAL A 272 2.99 -6.45 4.13
C VAL A 272 3.34 -5.68 5.39
N CYS A 273 3.18 -4.38 5.40
CA CYS A 273 3.29 -3.52 6.57
C CYS A 273 2.10 -2.55 6.60
N GLY A 274 0.91 -3.09 6.90
CA GLY A 274 -0.36 -2.37 6.98
C GLY A 274 -0.81 -2.06 8.42
N GLY A 275 0.10 -2.12 9.39
CA GLY A 275 -0.23 -1.90 10.80
C GLY A 275 -0.10 -0.46 11.28
N GLY A 276 -0.20 0.56 10.40
CA GLY A 276 -0.07 1.97 10.76
C GLY A 276 -1.02 2.42 11.86
N THR A 277 -2.29 1.99 11.83
CA THR A 277 -3.27 2.26 12.90
C THR A 277 -2.91 1.61 14.26
N GLN A 278 -1.92 0.72 14.28
CA GLN A 278 -1.42 0.04 15.48
C GLN A 278 -0.01 0.51 15.86
N GLY A 279 0.54 1.50 15.11
CA GLY A 279 1.88 2.02 15.32
C GLY A 279 2.98 1.02 14.91
N GLU A 280 2.75 0.19 13.89
CA GLU A 280 3.73 -0.76 13.36
C GLU A 280 4.53 -0.19 12.19
N ALA A 281 5.80 -0.54 12.10
CA ALA A 281 6.67 -0.23 10.97
C ALA A 281 7.74 -1.31 10.79
N VAL A 282 8.29 -1.39 9.56
CA VAL A 282 9.40 -2.30 9.24
C VAL A 282 10.60 -1.50 8.78
N VAL A 283 11.76 -1.75 9.36
CA VAL A 283 13.04 -1.21 8.91
C VAL A 283 13.78 -2.30 8.13
N TYR A 284 14.18 -1.99 6.91
CA TYR A 284 14.95 -2.89 6.06
C TYR A 284 16.41 -2.43 6.00
N GLU A 285 17.32 -3.38 6.21
CA GLU A 285 18.73 -3.23 5.85
C GLU A 285 18.99 -3.89 4.49
N PHE A 286 19.45 -3.11 3.53
CA PHE A 286 19.88 -3.60 2.21
C PHE A 286 21.41 -3.79 2.18
N GLU A 287 21.85 -4.98 1.66
CA GLU A 287 23.26 -5.32 1.48
C GLU A 287 23.52 -6.09 0.17
#